data_c102234f692e44eadf2ef61a2b61d62c
#
_entry.id   c102234f692e44eadf2ef61a2b61d62c
#
_cell.length_a   1.000
_cell.length_b   1.000
_cell.length_c   1.000
_cell.angle_alpha   90.00
_cell.angle_beta   90.00
_cell.angle_gamma   90.00
#
_symmetry.space_group_name_H-M   'P 1'
#
loop_
_entity.id
_entity.type
_entity.pdbx_description
1 polymer ?
#
loop_
_entity_poly.entity_id
_entity_poly.type
_entity_poly.pdbx_seq_one_letter_code
_entity_poly.pdbx_strand_id
1 'polypeptide(L)'
;MNKKCILLLVLLMLVTLGSFAQDRPDSTFIGKIYNDELKVYIVMNLVEKNVTVPQQDIFGKVDGYMGCTGTEHVWTIVTSEVKGHTAHIEMINNYGSEDVSATLTYEKDGSYTYKHLSGSTLKFPLGQKWHKIPSKVVFKRK
;
A
#
# COMPACT_ATOMS: atom_id res chain seq x y z
N MET A 1 41.19 -31.87 -1.83
CA MET A 1 40.59 -30.64 -1.37
C MET A 1 40.37 -30.71 0.12
N ASN A 2 40.90 -29.79 0.88
CA ASN A 2 40.89 -29.83 2.34
C ASN A 2 39.48 -29.54 2.89
N LYS A 3 39.01 -30.34 3.87
CA LYS A 3 37.69 -30.17 4.48
C LYS A 3 37.42 -28.74 5.02
N LYS A 4 38.49 -28.02 5.40
CA LYS A 4 38.43 -26.62 5.84
C LYS A 4 38.05 -25.63 4.71
N CYS A 5 38.46 -25.92 3.46
CA CYS A 5 38.14 -25.11 2.30
C CYS A 5 36.68 -25.30 1.88
N ILE A 6 36.12 -26.50 2.04
CA ILE A 6 34.72 -26.79 1.73
C ILE A 6 33.79 -26.08 2.74
N LEU A 7 34.17 -26.10 4.03
CA LEU A 7 33.42 -25.42 5.08
C LEU A 7 33.39 -23.90 4.88
N LEU A 8 34.50 -23.31 4.42
CA LEU A 8 34.62 -21.88 4.13
C LEU A 8 33.78 -21.50 2.92
N LEU A 9 33.71 -22.33 1.90
CA LEU A 9 32.89 -22.12 0.70
C LEU A 9 31.38 -22.20 1.00
N VAL A 10 30.98 -23.13 1.86
CA VAL A 10 29.59 -23.27 2.30
C VAL A 10 29.18 -22.09 3.19
N LEU A 11 30.08 -21.61 4.04
CA LEU A 11 29.84 -20.42 4.86
C LEU A 11 29.72 -19.14 4.00
N LEU A 12 30.53 -19.03 2.95
CA LEU A 12 30.47 -17.92 2.01
C LEU A 12 29.17 -17.91 1.18
N MET A 13 28.63 -19.09 0.82
CA MET A 13 27.36 -19.22 0.13
C MET A 13 26.15 -18.89 1.03
N LEU A 14 26.24 -19.17 2.32
CA LEU A 14 25.18 -18.84 3.29
C LEU A 14 25.07 -17.33 3.53
N VAL A 15 26.16 -16.59 3.42
CA VAL A 15 26.17 -15.13 3.58
C VAL A 15 25.58 -14.41 2.36
N THR A 16 25.65 -15.01 1.17
CA THR A 16 25.09 -14.41 -0.05
C THR A 16 23.57 -14.56 -0.18
N LEU A 17 22.95 -15.51 0.53
CA LEU A 17 21.50 -15.71 0.52
C LEU A 17 20.74 -14.70 1.42
N GLY A 18 21.44 -14.01 2.32
CA GLY A 18 20.85 -12.99 3.19
C GLY A 18 20.77 -11.59 2.58
N SER A 19 21.38 -11.35 1.41
CA SER A 19 21.53 -10.01 0.84
C SER A 19 20.39 -9.58 -0.08
N PHE A 20 19.41 -10.44 -0.37
CA PHE A 20 18.31 -10.12 -1.28
C PHE A 20 17.05 -9.60 -0.59
N ALA A 21 17.06 -9.45 0.73
CA ALA A 21 15.83 -9.28 1.49
C ALA A 21 15.49 -7.85 1.81
N GLN A 22 15.62 -6.83 1.13
CA GLN A 22 15.02 -5.49 1.30
C GLN A 22 15.86 -4.36 0.71
N ASP A 23 15.61 -4.02 -0.55
CA ASP A 23 16.12 -2.83 -1.22
C ASP A 23 15.27 -1.57 -0.96
N ARG A 24 14.37 -1.57 0.02
CA ARG A 24 13.51 -0.43 0.30
C ARG A 24 13.68 0.08 1.73
N PRO A 25 13.53 1.40 1.96
CA PRO A 25 13.48 1.95 3.32
C PRO A 25 12.31 1.36 4.12
N ASP A 26 12.48 1.19 5.45
CA ASP A 26 11.42 0.71 6.35
C ASP A 26 10.20 1.62 6.33
N SER A 27 10.37 2.91 6.03
CA SER A 27 9.28 3.90 5.92
C SER A 27 8.54 3.89 4.58
N THR A 28 8.83 2.94 3.68
CA THR A 28 8.23 2.90 2.34
C THR A 28 6.70 2.94 2.38
N PHE A 29 6.07 2.12 3.22
CA PHE A 29 4.62 2.07 3.34
C PHE A 29 4.11 2.79 4.60
N ILE A 30 4.74 3.92 4.92
CA ILE A 30 4.34 4.81 6.01
C ILE A 30 4.26 6.23 5.47
N GLY A 31 3.16 6.92 5.72
CA GLY A 31 2.97 8.32 5.36
C GLY A 31 1.86 8.54 4.36
N LYS A 32 1.97 9.60 3.59
CA LYS A 32 0.93 10.05 2.66
C LYS A 32 1.49 10.17 1.25
N ILE A 33 0.77 9.62 0.29
CA ILE A 33 1.09 9.66 -1.14
C ILE A 33 -0.10 10.22 -1.90
N TYR A 34 0.15 10.86 -3.05
CA TYR A 34 -0.82 11.66 -3.78
C TYR A 34 -0.82 11.35 -5.27
N ASN A 35 -2.00 11.45 -5.88
CA ASN A 35 -2.17 11.66 -7.31
C ASN A 35 -2.97 12.96 -7.50
N ASP A 36 -2.32 14.04 -7.93
CA ASP A 36 -2.95 15.36 -8.03
C ASP A 36 -3.92 15.47 -9.19
N GLU A 37 -3.71 14.73 -10.27
CA GLU A 37 -4.60 14.71 -11.43
C GLU A 37 -5.99 14.17 -11.06
N LEU A 38 -6.02 13.06 -10.34
CA LEU A 38 -7.27 12.44 -9.88
C LEU A 38 -7.74 13.01 -8.53
N LYS A 39 -6.93 13.83 -7.88
CA LYS A 39 -7.20 14.41 -6.56
C LYS A 39 -7.39 13.36 -5.45
N VAL A 40 -6.75 12.22 -5.60
CA VAL A 40 -6.79 11.14 -4.61
C VAL A 40 -5.49 11.04 -3.85
N TYR A 41 -5.57 10.53 -2.63
CA TYR A 41 -4.42 10.32 -1.77
C TYR A 41 -4.61 9.06 -0.92
N ILE A 42 -3.50 8.51 -0.47
CA ILE A 42 -3.48 7.37 0.47
C ILE A 42 -2.70 7.81 1.70
N VAL A 43 -3.30 7.64 2.87
CA VAL A 43 -2.64 7.74 4.18
C VAL A 43 -2.47 6.32 4.71
N MET A 44 -1.26 5.95 5.08
CA MET A 44 -0.99 4.56 5.48
C MET A 44 0.11 4.47 6.53
N ASN A 45 0.04 3.44 7.32
CA ASN A 45 1.14 2.86 8.09
C ASN A 45 0.94 1.35 8.11
N LEU A 46 1.49 0.68 7.10
CA LEU A 46 1.30 -0.75 6.95
C LEU A 46 2.21 -1.57 7.89
N VAL A 47 3.12 -0.91 8.61
CA VAL A 47 4.00 -1.52 9.60
C VAL A 47 3.34 -1.56 10.96
N GLU A 48 2.97 -0.40 11.52
CA GLU A 48 2.39 -0.28 12.85
C GLU A 48 0.88 -0.40 12.88
N LYS A 49 0.21 -0.19 11.75
CA LYS A 49 -1.25 -0.31 11.58
C LYS A 49 -2.02 0.52 12.61
N ASN A 50 -1.60 1.76 12.77
CA ASN A 50 -2.06 2.69 13.80
C ASN A 50 -2.74 3.94 13.22
N VAL A 51 -3.29 3.87 12.02
CA VAL A 51 -3.91 5.00 11.34
C VAL A 51 -5.33 5.19 11.86
N THR A 52 -5.67 6.44 12.19
CA THR A 52 -7.03 6.85 12.53
C THR A 52 -7.72 7.38 11.27
N VAL A 53 -8.86 6.79 10.91
CA VAL A 53 -9.66 7.26 9.78
C VAL A 53 -10.51 8.44 10.23
N PRO A 54 -10.47 9.60 9.53
CA PRO A 54 -11.30 10.74 9.88
C PRO A 54 -12.79 10.40 9.90
N GLN A 55 -13.48 10.82 10.96
CA GLN A 55 -14.94 10.67 11.13
C GLN A 55 -15.43 9.21 11.19
N GLN A 56 -14.54 8.26 11.46
CA GLN A 56 -14.92 6.84 11.64
C GLN A 56 -14.27 6.28 12.90
N ASP A 57 -15.11 5.94 13.89
CA ASP A 57 -14.67 5.32 15.14
C ASP A 57 -14.88 3.79 15.16
N ILE A 58 -15.61 3.26 14.17
CA ILE A 58 -16.07 1.86 14.18
C ILE A 58 -14.91 0.86 14.09
N PHE A 59 -13.88 1.18 13.33
CA PHE A 59 -12.75 0.26 13.12
C PHE A 59 -11.56 0.53 14.06
N GLY A 60 -11.58 1.63 14.83
CA GLY A 60 -10.43 2.03 15.63
C GLY A 60 -9.22 2.35 14.76
N LYS A 61 -8.07 1.79 15.14
CA LYS A 61 -6.83 1.92 14.36
C LYS A 61 -6.81 0.91 13.21
N VAL A 62 -6.45 1.38 12.02
CA VAL A 62 -6.43 0.59 10.78
C VAL A 62 -5.08 0.77 10.06
N ASP A 63 -4.92 0.04 8.96
CA ASP A 63 -3.70 0.08 8.15
C ASP A 63 -3.56 1.40 7.37
N GLY A 64 -4.68 2.01 6.98
CA GLY A 64 -4.71 3.25 6.24
C GLY A 64 -6.05 3.54 5.60
N TYR A 65 -6.09 4.54 4.74
CA TYR A 65 -7.28 4.84 3.95
C TYR A 65 -6.91 5.61 2.67
N MET A 66 -7.76 5.49 1.67
CA MET A 66 -7.71 6.31 0.47
C MET A 66 -8.83 7.35 0.54
N GLY A 67 -8.47 8.60 0.30
CA GLY A 67 -9.41 9.72 0.24
C GLY A 67 -9.35 10.44 -1.09
N CYS A 68 -10.30 11.34 -1.29
CA CYS A 68 -10.36 12.21 -2.46
C CYS A 68 -10.65 13.63 -2.01
N THR A 69 -9.90 14.60 -2.56
CA THR A 69 -10.12 16.02 -2.24
C THR A 69 -11.51 16.45 -2.73
N GLY A 70 -12.27 17.08 -1.86
CA GLY A 70 -13.62 17.56 -2.17
C GLY A 70 -14.75 16.67 -1.67
N THR A 71 -14.43 15.56 -1.00
CA THR A 71 -15.41 14.69 -0.35
C THR A 71 -14.83 14.14 0.95
N GLU A 72 -15.70 13.81 1.90
CA GLU A 72 -15.35 13.14 3.15
C GLU A 72 -15.40 11.62 3.04
N HIS A 73 -15.87 11.11 1.90
CA HIS A 73 -15.93 9.68 1.64
C HIS A 73 -14.53 9.09 1.54
N VAL A 74 -14.29 7.98 2.22
CA VAL A 74 -12.99 7.29 2.23
C VAL A 74 -13.17 5.80 1.97
N TRP A 75 -12.10 5.17 1.48
CA TRP A 75 -11.95 3.72 1.42
C TRP A 75 -10.93 3.32 2.46
N THR A 76 -11.35 2.58 3.47
CA THR A 76 -10.50 2.16 4.58
C THR A 76 -9.70 0.92 4.21
N ILE A 77 -8.38 0.97 4.39
CA ILE A 77 -7.51 -0.20 4.24
C ILE A 77 -7.61 -1.00 5.54
N VAL A 78 -8.38 -2.08 5.51
CA VAL A 78 -8.66 -2.90 6.69
C VAL A 78 -7.65 -4.01 6.91
N THR A 79 -7.03 -4.49 5.85
CA THR A 79 -5.93 -5.45 5.91
C THR A 79 -4.87 -5.12 4.87
N SER A 80 -3.63 -5.46 5.18
CA SER A 80 -2.50 -5.31 4.28
C SER A 80 -1.45 -6.36 4.55
N GLU A 81 -0.74 -6.77 3.50
CA GLU A 81 0.39 -7.66 3.57
C GLU A 81 1.49 -7.15 2.63
N VAL A 82 2.66 -6.88 3.18
CA VAL A 82 3.80 -6.38 2.42
C VAL A 82 4.76 -7.53 2.11
N LYS A 83 5.06 -7.71 0.83
CA LYS A 83 6.06 -8.66 0.34
C LYS A 83 7.01 -7.93 -0.62
N GLY A 84 8.27 -7.75 -0.20
CA GLY A 84 9.25 -7.01 -0.98
C GLY A 84 8.79 -5.56 -1.21
N HIS A 85 8.64 -5.16 -2.46
CA HIS A 85 8.22 -3.82 -2.87
C HIS A 85 6.72 -3.67 -3.07
N THR A 86 5.94 -4.71 -2.87
CA THR A 86 4.51 -4.72 -3.15
C THR A 86 3.71 -4.99 -1.87
N ALA A 87 2.73 -4.14 -1.62
CA ALA A 87 1.73 -4.35 -0.59
C ALA A 87 0.42 -4.81 -1.23
N HIS A 88 -0.15 -5.90 -0.74
CA HIS A 88 -1.53 -6.28 -0.98
C HIS A 88 -2.42 -5.57 0.02
N ILE A 89 -3.44 -4.89 -0.44
CA ILE A 89 -4.38 -4.15 0.41
C ILE A 89 -5.81 -4.55 0.12
N GLU A 90 -6.61 -4.65 1.19
CA GLU A 90 -8.05 -4.83 1.14
C GLU A 90 -8.71 -3.57 1.68
N MET A 91 -9.60 -2.97 0.90
CA MET A 91 -10.29 -1.75 1.27
C MET A 91 -11.80 -1.96 1.30
N ILE A 92 -12.47 -1.22 2.17
CA ILE A 92 -13.93 -1.16 2.24
C ILE A 92 -14.37 0.31 2.18
N ASN A 93 -15.57 0.54 1.63
CA ASN A 93 -16.17 1.87 1.60
C ASN A 93 -16.70 2.29 2.97
N ASN A 94 -17.18 3.53 3.11
CA ASN A 94 -17.74 4.08 4.35
C ASN A 94 -18.88 3.24 4.93
N TYR A 95 -19.65 2.59 4.09
CA TYR A 95 -20.85 1.83 4.50
C TYR A 95 -20.55 0.36 4.76
N GLY A 96 -19.35 -0.10 4.45
CA GLY A 96 -18.97 -1.51 4.56
C GLY A 96 -19.68 -2.44 3.56
N SER A 97 -20.36 -1.87 2.55
CA SER A 97 -21.14 -2.61 1.55
C SER A 97 -20.36 -3.02 0.32
N GLU A 98 -19.20 -2.37 0.09
CA GLU A 98 -18.34 -2.61 -1.07
C GLU A 98 -16.91 -2.80 -0.62
N ASP A 99 -16.21 -3.71 -1.28
CA ASP A 99 -14.81 -4.03 -1.01
C ASP A 99 -13.99 -4.00 -2.30
N VAL A 100 -12.71 -3.68 -2.16
CA VAL A 100 -11.72 -3.64 -3.23
C VAL A 100 -10.45 -4.33 -2.77
N SER A 101 -9.95 -5.23 -3.60
CA SER A 101 -8.62 -5.83 -3.45
C SER A 101 -7.68 -5.19 -4.47
N ALA A 102 -6.51 -4.75 -4.01
CA ALA A 102 -5.55 -4.05 -4.85
C ALA A 102 -4.11 -4.31 -4.41
N THR A 103 -3.16 -3.92 -5.24
CA THR A 103 -1.75 -3.87 -4.90
C THR A 103 -1.23 -2.45 -4.96
N LEU A 104 -0.25 -2.16 -4.13
CA LEU A 104 0.51 -0.93 -4.12
C LEU A 104 1.98 -1.27 -4.19
N THR A 105 2.63 -0.95 -5.31
CA THR A 105 4.03 -1.31 -5.56
C THR A 105 4.92 -0.07 -5.51
N TYR A 106 5.96 -0.13 -4.68
CA TYR A 106 6.99 0.90 -4.63
C TYR A 106 7.95 0.71 -5.80
N GLU A 107 8.06 1.72 -6.66
CA GLU A 107 8.84 1.68 -7.87
C GLU A 107 10.26 2.23 -7.65
N LYS A 108 11.18 1.92 -8.58
CA LYS A 108 12.59 2.37 -8.53
C LYS A 108 12.73 3.89 -8.54
N ASP A 109 11.82 4.61 -9.16
CA ASP A 109 11.82 6.08 -9.21
C ASP A 109 11.24 6.74 -7.95
N GLY A 110 10.82 5.94 -6.95
CA GLY A 110 10.23 6.42 -5.72
C GLY A 110 8.72 6.65 -5.77
N SER A 111 8.09 6.37 -6.92
CA SER A 111 6.63 6.40 -7.04
C SER A 111 5.98 5.11 -6.54
N TYR A 112 4.66 5.13 -6.42
CA TYR A 112 3.85 3.97 -6.02
C TYR A 112 2.81 3.70 -7.10
N THR A 113 2.77 2.46 -7.59
CA THR A 113 1.77 2.03 -8.55
C THR A 113 0.65 1.28 -7.84
N TYR A 114 -0.53 1.89 -7.83
CA TYR A 114 -1.76 1.24 -7.41
C TYR A 114 -2.33 0.44 -8.57
N LYS A 115 -2.76 -0.80 -8.29
CA LYS A 115 -3.42 -1.66 -9.27
C LYS A 115 -4.62 -2.35 -8.64
N HIS A 116 -5.80 -2.11 -9.20
CA HIS A 116 -7.03 -2.79 -8.82
C HIS A 116 -6.96 -4.26 -9.26
N LEU A 117 -7.23 -5.19 -8.36
CA LEU A 117 -7.24 -6.62 -8.65
C LEU A 117 -8.66 -7.17 -8.79
N SER A 118 -9.52 -6.90 -7.83
CA SER A 118 -10.87 -7.44 -7.78
C SER A 118 -11.78 -6.62 -6.88
N GLY A 119 -13.04 -6.96 -6.86
CA GLY A 119 -14.06 -6.32 -6.05
C GLY A 119 -14.80 -5.21 -6.79
N SER A 120 -15.40 -4.31 -6.02
CA SER A 120 -16.22 -3.21 -6.51
C SER A 120 -15.40 -2.17 -7.27
N THR A 121 -16.07 -1.31 -8.02
CA THR A 121 -15.41 -0.14 -8.63
C THR A 121 -15.00 0.84 -7.54
N LEU A 122 -13.72 1.20 -7.51
CA LEU A 122 -13.23 2.26 -6.64
C LEU A 122 -13.75 3.62 -7.14
N LYS A 123 -14.52 4.30 -6.33
CA LYS A 123 -15.16 5.56 -6.73
C LYS A 123 -15.40 6.47 -5.52
N PHE A 124 -15.49 7.76 -5.78
CA PHE A 124 -15.79 8.78 -4.78
C PHE A 124 -16.93 9.67 -5.24
N PRO A 125 -17.86 10.07 -4.35
CA PRO A 125 -18.87 11.04 -4.69
C PRO A 125 -18.26 12.44 -4.74
N LEU A 126 -18.35 13.11 -5.89
CA LEU A 126 -17.97 14.51 -6.07
C LEU A 126 -19.18 15.29 -6.58
N GLY A 127 -19.80 16.07 -5.68
CA GLY A 127 -21.07 16.72 -5.98
C GLY A 127 -22.15 15.68 -6.26
N GLN A 128 -22.79 15.76 -7.42
CA GLN A 128 -23.86 14.83 -7.83
C GLN A 128 -23.35 13.69 -8.73
N LYS A 129 -22.03 13.57 -8.92
CA LYS A 129 -21.44 12.57 -9.81
C LYS A 129 -20.50 11.65 -9.05
N TRP A 130 -20.40 10.43 -9.54
CA TRP A 130 -19.38 9.49 -9.07
C TRP A 130 -18.09 9.67 -9.87
N HIS A 131 -17.01 9.96 -9.15
CA HIS A 131 -15.66 10.01 -9.69
C HIS A 131 -15.03 8.61 -9.59
N LYS A 132 -15.02 7.89 -10.71
CA LYS A 132 -14.44 6.54 -10.78
C LYS A 132 -12.92 6.64 -10.90
N ILE A 133 -12.23 5.83 -10.12
CA ILE A 133 -10.78 5.77 -10.13
C ILE A 133 -10.35 4.67 -11.12
N PRO A 134 -9.39 4.96 -12.02
CA PRO A 134 -8.87 3.95 -12.94
C PRO A 134 -8.27 2.75 -12.20
N SER A 135 -8.21 1.61 -12.89
CA SER A 135 -7.64 0.38 -12.31
C SER A 135 -6.14 0.48 -12.03
N LYS A 136 -5.45 1.41 -12.66
CA LYS A 136 -4.03 1.67 -12.42
C LYS A 136 -3.81 3.17 -12.18
N VAL A 137 -3.18 3.49 -11.07
CA VAL A 137 -2.91 4.88 -10.66
C VAL A 137 -1.49 4.96 -10.10
N VAL A 138 -0.78 6.01 -10.47
CA VAL A 138 0.56 6.30 -9.93
C VAL A 138 0.44 7.38 -8.86
N PHE A 139 0.96 7.09 -7.67
CA PHE A 139 1.04 8.02 -6.55
C PHE A 139 2.48 8.45 -6.31
N LYS A 140 2.66 9.62 -5.74
CA LYS A 140 3.97 10.16 -5.35
C LYS A 140 3.90 10.79 -3.97
N ARG A 141 5.02 10.76 -3.25
CA ARG A 141 5.19 11.61 -2.07
C ARG A 141 5.35 13.06 -2.49
N LYS A 142 4.92 13.97 -1.65
CA LYS A 142 5.20 15.41 -1.80
C LYS A 142 6.30 15.84 -0.84
#